data_adbd3b2d1fe4d2433d9809d83a908056
#
_entry.id   adbd3b2d1fe4d2433d9809d83a908056
#
_cell.length_a   1.000
_cell.length_b   1.000
_cell.length_c   1.000
_cell.angle_alpha   90.00
_cell.angle_beta   90.00
_cell.angle_gamma   90.00
#
_symmetry.space_group_name_H-M   'P 1'
#
loop_
_entity.id
_entity.type
_entity.pdbx_description
1 polymer ?
#
loop_
_entity_poly.entity_id
_entity_poly.type
_entity_poly.pdbx_seq_one_letter_code
_entity_poly.pdbx_strand_id
1 'polypeptide(L)'
;MYRKLQLHLTLIATLLLAGITTLKAQGKSMGNTKENTMEIAFILFNDYETLDVFGPAEIFGRLVNKYTLTFYSLEGGVVSNRHRVPIMTQKLEDMDKKPDMILVPGGLGTRKGVENKELISQIKELSLSSKYVLTVCTGSALLAKTGLLDNKKATSNKRAFSWVASQGLEVDWDKKARWVIDGKYYTSSGVSAGMDMALGFLADRHGIDFARKTAKEIEYNWAEDKNNDTFQAVE
;
A
#
# COMPACT_ATOMS: atom_id res chain seq x y z
N MET A 1 40.00 55.34 38.92
CA MET A 1 38.83 55.10 38.05
C MET A 1 38.83 53.69 37.43
N TYR A 2 39.95 53.08 37.14
CA TYR A 2 40.04 51.72 36.52
C TYR A 2 39.65 50.53 37.42
N ARG A 3 39.84 50.63 38.75
CA ARG A 3 39.51 49.49 39.66
C ARG A 3 38.00 49.23 39.85
N LYS A 4 37.14 50.22 39.69
CA LYS A 4 35.71 50.08 39.83
C LYS A 4 35.10 49.45 38.54
N LEU A 5 35.71 49.63 37.36
CA LEU A 5 35.27 49.11 36.12
C LEU A 5 35.54 47.59 35.98
N GLN A 6 36.66 47.10 36.55
CA GLN A 6 36.99 45.68 36.58
C GLN A 6 36.04 44.81 37.45
N LEU A 7 35.59 45.42 38.59
CA LEU A 7 34.64 44.66 39.46
C LEU A 7 33.27 44.51 38.86
N HIS A 8 32.82 45.43 38.01
CA HIS A 8 31.54 45.34 37.39
C HIS A 8 31.55 44.36 36.17
N LEU A 9 32.67 44.24 35.46
CA LEU A 9 32.84 43.28 34.38
C LEU A 9 32.91 41.80 34.87
N THR A 10 33.55 41.57 36.03
CA THR A 10 33.62 40.25 36.67
C THR A 10 32.26 39.79 37.22
N LEU A 11 31.43 40.70 37.70
CA LEU A 11 30.11 40.37 38.26
C LEU A 11 29.10 40.05 37.15
N ILE A 12 29.21 40.71 35.98
CA ILE A 12 28.36 40.42 34.81
C ILE A 12 28.74 39.09 34.17
N ALA A 13 30.03 38.72 34.11
CA ALA A 13 30.49 37.46 33.57
C ALA A 13 30.08 36.26 34.46
N THR A 14 30.05 36.40 35.78
CA THR A 14 29.58 35.33 36.69
C THR A 14 28.05 35.13 36.66
N LEU A 15 27.27 36.18 36.43
CA LEU A 15 25.82 36.09 36.28
C LEU A 15 25.42 35.48 34.94
N LEU A 16 26.21 35.66 33.87
CA LEU A 16 25.96 35.02 32.57
C LEU A 16 26.34 33.53 32.57
N LEU A 17 27.33 33.08 33.37
CA LEU A 17 27.66 31.66 33.49
C LEU A 17 26.67 30.87 34.38
N ALA A 18 26.04 31.53 35.36
CA ALA A 18 25.02 30.87 36.20
C ALA A 18 23.68 30.70 35.50
N GLY A 19 23.41 31.47 34.44
CA GLY A 19 22.17 31.33 33.62
C GLY A 19 22.20 30.20 32.59
N ILE A 20 23.35 29.61 32.30
CA ILE A 20 23.49 28.56 31.25
C ILE A 20 23.36 27.15 31.83
N THR A 21 23.38 26.98 33.16
CA THR A 21 23.35 25.65 33.79
C THR A 21 21.95 25.15 34.17
N THR A 22 20.87 25.88 33.92
CA THR A 22 19.51 25.46 34.29
C THR A 22 18.54 25.27 33.15
N LEU A 23 18.99 25.28 31.87
CA LEU A 23 18.20 24.79 30.74
C LEU A 23 18.71 23.42 30.27
N LYS A 24 18.88 22.45 31.14
CA LYS A 24 18.66 21.08 30.79
C LYS A 24 17.14 20.93 30.70
N ALA A 25 16.61 21.29 29.53
CA ALA A 25 15.28 20.88 29.14
C ALA A 25 15.18 19.39 29.46
N GLN A 26 14.23 19.02 30.31
CA GLN A 26 13.65 17.72 30.32
C GLN A 26 13.04 17.51 28.94
N GLY A 27 13.88 17.14 27.98
CA GLY A 27 13.45 16.40 26.82
C GLY A 27 12.82 15.11 27.37
N LYS A 28 11.53 15.14 27.67
CA LYS A 28 10.75 13.93 27.66
C LYS A 28 11.10 13.29 26.34
N SER A 29 11.97 12.28 26.40
CA SER A 29 12.03 11.25 25.37
C SER A 29 10.57 10.82 25.24
N MET A 30 9.86 11.34 24.26
CA MET A 30 8.69 10.68 23.73
C MET A 30 9.24 9.33 23.32
N GLY A 31 9.04 8.35 24.20
CA GLY A 31 9.28 6.97 23.90
C GLY A 31 8.56 6.74 22.57
N ASN A 32 9.36 6.56 21.53
CA ASN A 32 8.90 6.10 20.26
C ASN A 32 8.46 4.64 20.51
N THR A 33 7.27 4.46 21.09
CA THR A 33 6.53 3.23 20.91
C THR A 33 6.33 3.19 19.39
N LYS A 34 7.19 2.45 18.68
CA LYS A 34 6.87 1.97 17.33
C LYS A 34 5.50 1.32 17.48
N GLU A 35 4.43 2.08 17.28
CA GLU A 35 3.16 1.48 16.95
C GLU A 35 3.48 0.51 15.84
N ASN A 36 3.04 -0.74 16.00
CA ASN A 36 3.34 -1.81 15.07
C ASN A 36 2.61 -1.47 13.77
N THR A 37 3.26 -0.69 12.90
CA THR A 37 2.71 -0.32 11.59
C THR A 37 2.56 -1.59 10.76
N MET A 38 1.48 -1.68 10.00
CA MET A 38 1.28 -2.77 9.04
C MET A 38 2.18 -2.55 7.83
N GLU A 39 3.04 -3.50 7.55
CA GLU A 39 3.94 -3.48 6.40
C GLU A 39 3.19 -3.91 5.14
N ILE A 40 3.14 -3.05 4.13
CA ILE A 40 2.52 -3.30 2.82
C ILE A 40 3.59 -3.41 1.75
N ALA A 41 3.73 -4.59 1.15
CA ALA A 41 4.60 -4.80 0.00
C ALA A 41 3.79 -4.69 -1.31
N PHE A 42 4.13 -3.71 -2.12
CA PHE A 42 3.64 -3.57 -3.50
C PHE A 42 4.54 -4.40 -4.43
N ILE A 43 3.98 -5.41 -5.07
CA ILE A 43 4.72 -6.32 -5.96
C ILE A 43 4.60 -5.82 -7.39
N LEU A 44 5.65 -5.18 -7.88
CA LEU A 44 5.67 -4.48 -9.15
C LEU A 44 6.39 -5.28 -10.25
N PHE A 45 6.01 -4.99 -11.47
CA PHE A 45 6.61 -5.52 -12.70
C PHE A 45 6.45 -4.48 -13.83
N ASN A 46 7.23 -4.57 -14.90
CA ASN A 46 7.10 -3.63 -16.01
C ASN A 46 5.70 -3.65 -16.64
N ASP A 47 5.25 -2.53 -17.15
CA ASP A 47 3.91 -2.30 -17.74
C ASP A 47 2.74 -2.50 -16.76
N TYR A 48 2.97 -2.27 -15.46
CA TYR A 48 1.86 -2.18 -14.51
C TYR A 48 0.96 -0.96 -14.79
N GLU A 49 -0.30 -1.01 -14.37
CA GLU A 49 -1.21 0.13 -14.50
C GLU A 49 -0.95 1.14 -13.38
N THR A 50 -0.77 2.40 -13.74
CA THR A 50 -0.32 3.47 -12.84
C THR A 50 -1.21 3.63 -11.61
N LEU A 51 -2.52 3.76 -11.82
CA LEU A 51 -3.46 4.05 -10.73
C LEU A 51 -3.72 2.83 -9.84
N ASP A 52 -3.50 1.60 -10.36
CA ASP A 52 -3.59 0.37 -9.57
C ASP A 52 -2.58 0.37 -8.40
N VAL A 53 -1.48 1.09 -8.56
CA VAL A 53 -0.41 1.24 -7.55
C VAL A 53 -0.60 2.54 -6.76
N PHE A 54 -0.59 3.69 -7.46
CA PHE A 54 -0.54 4.98 -6.79
C PHE A 54 -1.86 5.39 -6.14
N GLY A 55 -3.01 4.86 -6.61
CA GLY A 55 -4.29 5.08 -5.95
C GLY A 55 -4.33 4.51 -4.52
N PRO A 56 -4.13 3.19 -4.34
CA PRO A 56 -4.01 2.62 -2.99
C PRO A 56 -2.83 3.17 -2.20
N ALA A 57 -1.69 3.47 -2.85
CA ALA A 57 -0.52 4.03 -2.18
C ALA A 57 -0.82 5.42 -1.58
N GLU A 58 -1.60 6.27 -2.25
CA GLU A 58 -2.06 7.54 -1.69
C GLU A 58 -2.88 7.33 -0.43
N ILE A 59 -3.84 6.38 -0.46
CA ILE A 59 -4.75 6.12 0.67
C ILE A 59 -3.99 5.59 1.89
N PHE A 60 -3.16 4.57 1.72
CA PHE A 60 -2.41 3.97 2.82
C PHE A 60 -1.25 4.86 3.27
N GLY A 61 -0.55 5.52 2.32
CA GLY A 61 0.61 6.36 2.58
C GLY A 61 0.32 7.61 3.41
N ARG A 62 -0.92 8.13 3.38
CA ARG A 62 -1.35 9.22 4.27
C ARG A 62 -1.36 8.81 5.74
N LEU A 63 -1.47 7.52 6.03
CA LEU A 63 -1.62 6.95 7.35
C LEU A 63 -0.29 6.40 7.88
N VAL A 64 0.76 7.23 7.82
CA VAL A 64 2.16 6.87 8.14
C VAL A 64 2.37 6.22 9.52
N ASN A 65 1.46 6.47 10.46
CA ASN A 65 1.50 5.85 11.79
C ASN A 65 0.82 4.48 11.84
N LYS A 66 0.19 4.04 10.73
CA LYS A 66 -0.55 2.78 10.63
C LYS A 66 0.01 1.85 9.57
N TYR A 67 0.54 2.40 8.48
CA TYR A 67 1.02 1.64 7.32
C TYR A 67 2.39 2.13 6.88
N THR A 68 3.25 1.17 6.54
CA THR A 68 4.53 1.39 5.87
C THR A 68 4.47 0.75 4.50
N LEU A 69 4.80 1.49 3.45
CA LEU A 69 4.73 1.04 2.07
C LEU A 69 6.13 0.78 1.53
N THR A 70 6.33 -0.39 0.94
CA THR A 70 7.58 -0.72 0.25
C THR A 70 7.27 -1.34 -1.11
N PHE A 71 8.04 -0.95 -2.11
CA PHE A 71 7.85 -1.38 -3.49
C PHE A 71 8.93 -2.40 -3.85
N TYR A 72 8.50 -3.57 -4.31
CA TYR A 72 9.36 -4.69 -4.68
C TYR A 72 9.13 -5.11 -6.12
N SER A 73 10.16 -5.66 -6.75
CA SER A 73 10.07 -6.43 -7.99
C SER A 73 11.02 -7.63 -7.93
N LEU A 74 10.89 -8.58 -8.85
CA LEU A 74 11.75 -9.78 -8.86
C LEU A 74 13.23 -9.41 -8.76
N GLU A 75 13.68 -8.51 -9.62
CA GLU A 75 15.10 -8.17 -9.76
C GLU A 75 15.51 -6.90 -8.98
N GLY A 76 14.53 -6.18 -8.40
CA GLY A 76 14.79 -4.86 -7.85
C GLY A 76 15.10 -3.81 -8.94
N GLY A 77 15.63 -2.67 -8.50
CA GLY A 77 15.98 -1.57 -9.41
C GLY A 77 14.76 -0.85 -9.98
N VAL A 78 14.89 -0.35 -11.20
CA VAL A 78 13.86 0.46 -11.83
C VAL A 78 12.87 -0.41 -12.60
N VAL A 79 11.58 -0.29 -12.28
CA VAL A 79 10.47 -0.78 -13.11
C VAL A 79 9.67 0.41 -13.64
N SER A 80 9.10 0.29 -14.81
CA SER A 80 8.29 1.35 -15.43
C SER A 80 6.86 0.88 -15.63
N ASN A 81 5.91 1.76 -15.34
CA ASN A 81 4.52 1.50 -15.64
C ASN A 81 4.24 1.62 -17.16
N ARG A 82 3.01 1.33 -17.57
CA ARG A 82 2.59 1.43 -18.99
C ARG A 82 2.71 2.86 -19.56
N HIS A 83 2.78 3.90 -18.72
CA HIS A 83 2.94 5.29 -19.12
C HIS A 83 4.40 5.76 -19.05
N ARG A 84 5.35 4.83 -18.88
CA ARG A 84 6.81 5.05 -18.83
C ARG A 84 7.27 5.89 -17.62
N VAL A 85 6.49 5.89 -16.52
CA VAL A 85 6.92 6.50 -15.27
C VAL A 85 7.77 5.46 -14.50
N PRO A 86 9.05 5.74 -14.27
CA PRO A 86 9.93 4.83 -13.56
C PRO A 86 9.69 4.92 -12.05
N ILE A 87 9.79 3.79 -11.36
CA ILE A 87 9.83 3.71 -9.90
C ILE A 87 10.97 2.79 -9.48
N MET A 88 11.68 3.18 -8.43
CA MET A 88 12.70 2.35 -7.81
C MET A 88 12.05 1.28 -6.94
N THR A 89 12.47 0.04 -7.09
CA THR A 89 11.99 -1.09 -6.29
C THR A 89 13.15 -1.79 -5.57
N GLN A 90 12.85 -2.42 -4.45
CA GLN A 90 13.75 -3.38 -3.81
C GLN A 90 13.59 -4.76 -4.47
N LYS A 91 14.64 -5.59 -4.41
CA LYS A 91 14.57 -6.96 -4.89
C LYS A 91 13.73 -7.81 -3.93
N LEU A 92 12.85 -8.67 -4.46
CA LEU A 92 12.00 -9.54 -3.63
C LEU A 92 12.83 -10.48 -2.74
N GLU A 93 13.95 -10.98 -3.28
CA GLU A 93 14.87 -11.87 -2.54
C GLU A 93 15.50 -11.18 -1.32
N ASP A 94 15.69 -9.86 -1.36
CA ASP A 94 16.29 -9.07 -0.28
C ASP A 94 15.26 -8.65 0.80
N MET A 95 14.06 -9.22 0.78
CA MET A 95 13.02 -8.91 1.75
C MET A 95 13.35 -9.50 3.14
N ASP A 96 13.83 -8.67 4.05
CA ASP A 96 14.25 -9.09 5.40
C ASP A 96 13.09 -9.60 6.26
N LYS A 97 11.89 -9.07 6.07
CA LYS A 97 10.71 -9.37 6.87
C LYS A 97 9.49 -9.61 6.00
N LYS A 98 8.77 -10.69 6.26
CA LYS A 98 7.49 -10.97 5.56
C LYS A 98 6.49 -9.85 5.84
N PRO A 99 5.84 -9.29 4.80
CA PRO A 99 4.89 -8.20 4.96
C PRO A 99 3.59 -8.68 5.59
N ASP A 100 2.90 -7.77 6.29
CA ASP A 100 1.54 -8.05 6.78
C ASP A 100 0.53 -8.09 5.64
N MET A 101 0.79 -7.35 4.58
CA MET A 101 -0.07 -7.25 3.40
C MET A 101 0.77 -7.19 2.13
N ILE A 102 0.30 -7.86 1.08
CA ILE A 102 0.79 -7.60 -0.28
C ILE A 102 -0.29 -6.94 -1.12
N LEU A 103 0.14 -6.10 -2.07
CA LEU A 103 -0.71 -5.55 -3.12
C LEU A 103 -0.08 -5.85 -4.48
N VAL A 104 -0.87 -6.51 -5.35
CA VAL A 104 -0.47 -6.88 -6.70
C VAL A 104 -1.31 -6.07 -7.70
N PRO A 105 -0.72 -5.13 -8.45
CA PRO A 105 -1.43 -4.33 -9.44
C PRO A 105 -1.71 -5.14 -10.71
N GLY A 106 -2.58 -4.61 -11.54
CA GLY A 106 -2.75 -5.06 -12.91
C GLY A 106 -1.90 -4.29 -13.92
N GLY A 107 -2.34 -4.30 -15.15
CA GLY A 107 -1.68 -3.69 -16.29
C GLY A 107 -1.34 -4.69 -17.38
N LEU A 108 -0.77 -4.21 -18.49
CA LEU A 108 -0.40 -5.07 -19.62
C LEU A 108 0.67 -6.09 -19.26
N GLY A 109 1.55 -5.75 -18.30
CA GLY A 109 2.61 -6.63 -17.80
C GLY A 109 2.09 -7.96 -17.23
N THR A 110 0.83 -8.01 -16.76
CA THR A 110 0.23 -9.26 -16.26
C THR A 110 0.16 -10.36 -17.31
N ARG A 111 0.12 -10.00 -18.62
CA ARG A 111 0.10 -10.99 -19.72
C ARG A 111 1.39 -11.81 -19.76
N LYS A 112 2.52 -11.17 -19.51
CA LYS A 112 3.82 -11.84 -19.37
C LYS A 112 3.97 -12.45 -17.97
N GLY A 113 3.42 -11.76 -16.96
CA GLY A 113 3.52 -12.16 -15.55
C GLY A 113 2.90 -13.53 -15.28
N VAL A 114 1.75 -13.87 -15.88
CA VAL A 114 1.08 -15.18 -15.68
C VAL A 114 1.91 -16.36 -16.20
N GLU A 115 2.85 -16.11 -17.12
CA GLU A 115 3.78 -17.12 -17.64
C GLU A 115 5.12 -17.14 -16.89
N ASN A 116 5.37 -16.15 -16.05
CA ASN A 116 6.60 -16.08 -15.27
C ASN A 116 6.46 -16.92 -13.99
N LYS A 117 6.99 -18.14 -14.02
CA LYS A 117 6.89 -19.12 -12.92
C LYS A 117 7.48 -18.59 -11.62
N GLU A 118 8.57 -17.83 -11.70
CA GLU A 118 9.22 -17.26 -10.53
C GLU A 118 8.35 -16.18 -9.87
N LEU A 119 7.81 -15.24 -10.65
CA LEU A 119 6.88 -14.24 -10.15
C LEU A 119 5.65 -14.88 -9.49
N ILE A 120 5.05 -15.90 -10.13
CA ILE A 120 3.90 -16.62 -9.58
C ILE A 120 4.27 -17.35 -8.29
N SER A 121 5.45 -17.96 -8.21
CA SER A 121 5.93 -18.62 -7.00
C SER A 121 6.13 -17.63 -5.85
N GLN A 122 6.75 -16.47 -6.11
CA GLN A 122 6.96 -15.42 -5.13
C GLN A 122 5.63 -14.82 -4.63
N ILE A 123 4.69 -14.53 -5.55
CA ILE A 123 3.34 -14.07 -5.17
C ILE A 123 2.64 -15.12 -4.29
N LYS A 124 2.77 -16.42 -4.63
CA LYS A 124 2.19 -17.50 -3.83
C LYS A 124 2.77 -17.52 -2.41
N GLU A 125 4.08 -17.53 -2.28
CA GLU A 125 4.75 -17.58 -0.99
C GLU A 125 4.39 -16.38 -0.10
N LEU A 126 4.47 -15.18 -0.65
CA LEU A 126 4.11 -13.95 0.05
C LEU A 126 2.63 -13.94 0.42
N SER A 127 1.75 -14.37 -0.49
CA SER A 127 0.31 -14.49 -0.19
C SER A 127 0.04 -15.45 0.96
N LEU A 128 0.72 -16.59 1.03
CA LEU A 128 0.53 -17.56 2.11
C LEU A 128 0.95 -17.00 3.47
N SER A 129 2.03 -16.23 3.51
CA SER A 129 2.60 -15.69 4.75
C SER A 129 1.98 -14.38 5.21
N SER A 130 1.34 -13.61 4.33
CA SER A 130 0.71 -12.34 4.67
C SER A 130 -0.66 -12.50 5.30
N LYS A 131 -1.05 -11.54 6.15
CA LYS A 131 -2.39 -11.46 6.76
C LYS A 131 -3.45 -11.04 5.74
N TYR A 132 -3.08 -10.21 4.76
CA TYR A 132 -3.97 -9.69 3.73
C TYR A 132 -3.29 -9.71 2.36
N VAL A 133 -4.10 -9.99 1.34
CA VAL A 133 -3.67 -10.04 -0.06
C VAL A 133 -4.63 -9.21 -0.89
N LEU A 134 -4.14 -8.11 -1.43
CA LEU A 134 -4.91 -7.20 -2.26
C LEU A 134 -4.47 -7.34 -3.72
N THR A 135 -5.43 -7.41 -4.63
CA THR A 135 -5.15 -7.31 -6.07
C THR A 135 -6.03 -6.25 -6.72
N VAL A 136 -5.47 -5.50 -7.63
CA VAL A 136 -6.20 -4.48 -8.39
C VAL A 136 -6.24 -4.88 -9.86
N CYS A 137 -7.38 -4.69 -10.51
CA CYS A 137 -7.50 -4.86 -11.95
C CYS A 137 -7.11 -6.30 -12.38
N THR A 138 -6.24 -6.42 -13.39
CA THR A 138 -5.75 -7.72 -13.86
C THR A 138 -4.71 -8.39 -12.95
N GLY A 139 -4.35 -7.77 -11.83
CA GLY A 139 -3.51 -8.38 -10.79
C GLY A 139 -4.11 -9.66 -10.21
N SER A 140 -5.44 -9.76 -10.20
CA SER A 140 -6.15 -10.98 -9.79
C SER A 140 -5.85 -12.19 -10.69
N ALA A 141 -5.43 -11.99 -11.96
CA ALA A 141 -4.97 -13.08 -12.82
C ALA A 141 -3.68 -13.72 -12.30
N LEU A 142 -2.73 -12.89 -11.81
CA LEU A 142 -1.49 -13.39 -11.22
C LEU A 142 -1.78 -14.20 -9.95
N LEU A 143 -2.68 -13.71 -9.11
CA LEU A 143 -3.09 -14.42 -7.90
C LEU A 143 -3.86 -15.71 -8.22
N ALA A 144 -4.76 -15.69 -9.20
CA ALA A 144 -5.48 -16.89 -9.65
C ALA A 144 -4.52 -17.98 -10.16
N LYS A 145 -3.48 -17.58 -10.88
CA LYS A 145 -2.43 -18.49 -11.38
C LYS A 145 -1.68 -19.24 -10.27
N THR A 146 -1.67 -18.69 -9.04
CA THR A 146 -1.09 -19.37 -7.88
C THR A 146 -1.95 -20.54 -7.35
N GLY A 147 -3.23 -20.63 -7.74
CA GLY A 147 -4.24 -21.56 -7.21
C GLY A 147 -4.84 -21.12 -5.86
N LEU A 148 -4.45 -19.95 -5.32
CA LEU A 148 -4.92 -19.49 -4.00
C LEU A 148 -6.33 -18.90 -4.02
N LEU A 149 -6.88 -18.60 -5.21
CA LEU A 149 -8.25 -18.15 -5.39
C LEU A 149 -9.22 -19.30 -5.74
N ASP A 150 -8.76 -20.54 -5.88
CA ASP A 150 -9.63 -21.68 -6.19
C ASP A 150 -10.73 -21.82 -5.14
N ASN A 151 -11.97 -21.97 -5.60
CA ASN A 151 -13.20 -22.01 -4.81
C ASN A 151 -13.45 -20.75 -3.94
N LYS A 152 -12.87 -19.61 -4.32
CA LYS A 152 -13.10 -18.31 -3.69
C LYS A 152 -13.78 -17.34 -4.62
N LYS A 153 -14.54 -16.42 -4.02
CA LYS A 153 -15.10 -15.29 -4.76
C LYS A 153 -14.02 -14.27 -5.07
N ALA A 154 -14.02 -13.80 -6.31
CA ALA A 154 -13.10 -12.76 -6.76
C ALA A 154 -13.71 -11.91 -7.88
N THR A 155 -13.13 -10.74 -8.11
CA THR A 155 -13.44 -9.90 -9.26
C THR A 155 -12.17 -9.38 -9.93
N SER A 156 -12.34 -8.72 -11.07
CA SER A 156 -11.25 -8.18 -11.85
C SER A 156 -11.70 -7.02 -12.74
N ASN A 157 -10.75 -6.48 -13.50
CA ASN A 157 -11.00 -5.45 -14.52
C ASN A 157 -12.08 -5.89 -15.52
N LYS A 158 -13.08 -5.05 -15.74
CA LYS A 158 -14.26 -5.39 -16.57
C LYS A 158 -13.90 -5.59 -18.04
N ARG A 159 -12.99 -4.78 -18.59
CA ARG A 159 -12.55 -4.89 -19.99
C ARG A 159 -11.72 -6.14 -20.28
N ALA A 160 -11.01 -6.65 -19.27
CA ALA A 160 -10.15 -7.81 -19.40
C ALA A 160 -10.73 -9.05 -18.71
N PHE A 161 -11.98 -9.00 -18.27
CA PHE A 161 -12.58 -9.97 -17.37
C PHE A 161 -12.49 -11.41 -17.89
N SER A 162 -12.89 -11.63 -19.12
CA SER A 162 -12.86 -12.98 -19.74
C SER A 162 -11.46 -13.57 -19.79
N TRP A 163 -10.44 -12.73 -20.09
CA TRP A 163 -9.06 -13.19 -20.07
C TRP A 163 -8.59 -13.50 -18.64
N VAL A 164 -8.95 -12.69 -17.66
CA VAL A 164 -8.59 -12.96 -16.25
C VAL A 164 -9.25 -14.25 -15.79
N ALA A 165 -10.53 -14.44 -16.05
CA ALA A 165 -11.27 -15.64 -15.68
C ALA A 165 -10.66 -16.92 -16.28
N SER A 166 -10.09 -16.84 -17.48
CA SER A 166 -9.38 -17.98 -18.09
C SER A 166 -8.07 -18.35 -17.37
N GLN A 167 -7.56 -17.51 -16.47
CA GLN A 167 -6.34 -17.79 -15.70
C GLN A 167 -6.62 -18.55 -14.38
N GLY A 168 -7.90 -18.66 -13.97
CA GLY A 168 -8.32 -19.40 -12.79
C GLY A 168 -9.72 -19.95 -12.98
N LEU A 169 -9.82 -21.18 -13.50
CA LEU A 169 -11.09 -21.81 -13.87
C LEU A 169 -11.93 -22.22 -12.65
N GLU A 170 -11.28 -22.47 -11.51
CA GLU A 170 -11.94 -22.86 -10.26
C GLU A 170 -12.32 -21.66 -9.37
N VAL A 171 -12.14 -20.43 -9.85
CA VAL A 171 -12.46 -19.20 -9.11
C VAL A 171 -13.92 -18.82 -9.37
N ASP A 172 -14.66 -18.47 -8.31
CA ASP A 172 -16.03 -17.93 -8.40
C ASP A 172 -15.96 -16.43 -8.76
N TRP A 173 -15.90 -16.15 -10.07
CA TRP A 173 -15.73 -14.81 -10.60
C TRP A 173 -17.02 -13.99 -10.61
N ASP A 174 -17.05 -12.90 -9.84
CA ASP A 174 -18.14 -11.92 -9.83
C ASP A 174 -17.88 -10.78 -10.83
N LYS A 175 -18.61 -10.78 -11.95
CA LYS A 175 -18.52 -9.75 -13.00
C LYS A 175 -19.09 -8.39 -12.56
N LYS A 176 -19.98 -8.37 -11.56
CA LYS A 176 -20.71 -7.16 -11.17
C LYS A 176 -20.01 -6.39 -10.05
N ALA A 177 -19.30 -7.09 -9.20
CA ALA A 177 -18.67 -6.48 -8.03
C ALA A 177 -17.63 -5.44 -8.42
N ARG A 178 -17.59 -4.35 -7.68
CA ARG A 178 -16.53 -3.35 -7.75
C ARG A 178 -15.28 -3.84 -7.02
N TRP A 179 -15.46 -4.48 -5.87
CA TRP A 179 -14.44 -5.33 -5.23
C TRP A 179 -15.10 -6.46 -4.45
N VAL A 180 -14.35 -7.53 -4.26
CA VAL A 180 -14.77 -8.72 -3.53
C VAL A 180 -13.81 -8.96 -2.38
N ILE A 181 -14.36 -9.43 -1.26
CA ILE A 181 -13.61 -9.87 -0.08
C ILE A 181 -13.96 -11.32 0.18
N ASP A 182 -12.95 -12.20 0.17
CA ASP A 182 -13.09 -13.59 0.56
C ASP A 182 -11.94 -13.98 1.48
N GLY A 183 -12.23 -14.07 2.77
CA GLY A 183 -11.23 -14.26 3.80
C GLY A 183 -10.20 -13.13 3.82
N LYS A 184 -8.94 -13.45 3.59
CA LYS A 184 -7.85 -12.46 3.54
C LYS A 184 -7.63 -11.85 2.15
N TYR A 185 -8.36 -12.31 1.13
CA TYR A 185 -8.19 -11.88 -0.25
C TYR A 185 -9.18 -10.76 -0.57
N TYR A 186 -8.64 -9.66 -1.05
CA TYR A 186 -9.37 -8.49 -1.54
C TYR A 186 -9.03 -8.33 -3.02
N THR A 187 -10.01 -8.47 -3.88
CA THR A 187 -9.82 -8.33 -5.33
C THR A 187 -10.71 -7.21 -5.85
N SER A 188 -10.16 -6.26 -6.60
CA SER A 188 -10.95 -5.18 -7.15
C SER A 188 -11.00 -5.20 -8.67
N SER A 189 -12.06 -4.57 -9.20
CA SER A 189 -12.12 -4.13 -10.56
C SER A 189 -10.95 -3.19 -10.89
N GLY A 190 -10.88 -2.64 -12.06
CA GLY A 190 -9.86 -1.64 -12.45
C GLY A 190 -10.55 -0.33 -12.81
N VAL A 191 -9.86 0.75 -12.94
CA VAL A 191 -8.50 1.09 -12.54
C VAL A 191 -8.60 1.84 -11.22
N SER A 192 -9.65 2.69 -11.07
CA SER A 192 -9.97 3.47 -9.88
C SER A 192 -10.57 2.62 -8.75
N ALA A 193 -11.15 1.46 -9.05
CA ALA A 193 -11.73 0.56 -8.05
C ALA A 193 -10.72 0.08 -6.98
N GLY A 194 -9.42 0.12 -7.29
CA GLY A 194 -8.37 -0.14 -6.30
C GLY A 194 -8.38 0.85 -5.14
N MET A 195 -8.76 2.11 -5.39
CA MET A 195 -8.92 3.12 -4.35
C MET A 195 -10.14 2.83 -3.49
N ASP A 196 -11.27 2.45 -4.13
CA ASP A 196 -12.49 2.10 -3.40
C ASP A 196 -12.29 0.86 -2.51
N MET A 197 -11.58 -0.14 -3.02
CA MET A 197 -11.20 -1.32 -2.25
C MET A 197 -10.26 -0.97 -1.08
N ALA A 198 -9.27 -0.09 -1.27
CA ALA A 198 -8.37 0.35 -0.21
C ALA A 198 -9.14 1.08 0.91
N LEU A 199 -10.10 1.96 0.55
CA LEU A 199 -11.00 2.59 1.51
C LEU A 199 -11.92 1.56 2.18
N GLY A 200 -12.42 0.57 1.45
CA GLY A 200 -13.17 -0.56 1.99
C GLY A 200 -12.36 -1.36 3.01
N PHE A 201 -11.08 -1.60 2.73
CA PHE A 201 -10.16 -2.22 3.69
C PHE A 201 -9.99 -1.37 4.96
N LEU A 202 -9.86 -0.04 4.82
CA LEU A 202 -9.82 0.87 5.98
C LEU A 202 -11.11 0.82 6.78
N ALA A 203 -12.27 0.75 6.11
CA ALA A 203 -13.57 0.62 6.78
C ALA A 203 -13.68 -0.67 7.61
N ASP A 204 -13.18 -1.79 7.07
CA ASP A 204 -13.16 -3.07 7.78
C ASP A 204 -12.23 -3.07 9.00
N ARG A 205 -11.15 -2.28 8.97
CA ARG A 205 -10.12 -2.25 10.04
C ARG A 205 -10.31 -1.13 11.06
N HIS A 206 -10.84 0.00 10.63
CA HIS A 206 -10.88 1.22 11.43
C HIS A 206 -12.29 1.82 11.53
N GLY A 207 -13.28 1.21 10.86
CA GLY A 207 -14.66 1.67 10.81
C GLY A 207 -14.94 2.59 9.62
N ILE A 208 -16.23 2.64 9.24
CA ILE A 208 -16.70 3.33 8.03
C ILE A 208 -16.41 4.84 8.06
N ASP A 209 -16.58 5.48 9.22
CA ASP A 209 -16.37 6.92 9.37
C ASP A 209 -14.89 7.30 9.20
N PHE A 210 -13.98 6.41 9.60
CA PHE A 210 -12.55 6.59 9.36
C PHE A 210 -12.24 6.58 7.86
N ALA A 211 -12.80 5.61 7.12
CA ALA A 211 -12.61 5.53 5.67
C ALA A 211 -13.21 6.73 4.93
N ARG A 212 -14.42 7.16 5.30
CA ARG A 212 -15.07 8.38 4.76
C ARG A 212 -14.25 9.64 5.02
N LYS A 213 -13.68 9.77 6.24
CA LYS A 213 -12.78 10.87 6.57
C LYS A 213 -11.54 10.86 5.69
N THR A 214 -10.91 9.69 5.49
CA THR A 214 -9.75 9.54 4.63
C THR A 214 -10.09 9.91 3.17
N ALA A 215 -11.22 9.44 2.65
CA ALA A 215 -11.69 9.80 1.31
C ALA A 215 -11.89 11.32 1.15
N LYS A 216 -12.50 11.97 2.17
CA LYS A 216 -12.71 13.42 2.18
C LYS A 216 -11.39 14.21 2.20
N GLU A 217 -10.39 13.73 2.92
CA GLU A 217 -9.07 14.38 3.00
C GLU A 217 -8.31 14.39 1.67
N ILE A 218 -8.59 13.43 0.78
CA ILE A 218 -8.03 13.36 -0.58
C ILE A 218 -9.03 13.86 -1.63
N GLU A 219 -10.14 14.47 -1.22
CA GLU A 219 -11.21 14.97 -2.11
C GLU A 219 -11.73 13.90 -3.09
N TYR A 220 -11.78 12.65 -2.65
CA TYR A 220 -12.19 11.51 -3.46
C TYR A 220 -13.65 11.10 -3.16
N ASN A 221 -14.44 10.95 -4.22
CA ASN A 221 -15.79 10.40 -4.12
C ASN A 221 -15.73 8.87 -4.07
N TRP A 222 -15.76 8.32 -2.86
CA TRP A 222 -15.70 6.89 -2.65
C TRP A 222 -16.98 6.19 -3.09
N ALA A 223 -16.88 5.21 -3.99
CA ALA A 223 -17.96 4.30 -4.32
C ALA A 223 -18.03 3.20 -3.24
N GLU A 224 -18.93 3.39 -2.26
CA GLU A 224 -19.01 2.53 -1.07
C GLU A 224 -19.67 1.15 -1.34
N ASP A 225 -20.48 1.04 -2.39
CA ASP A 225 -21.13 -0.24 -2.75
C ASP A 225 -20.17 -1.16 -3.52
N LYS A 226 -19.60 -2.12 -2.79
CA LYS A 226 -18.69 -3.10 -3.35
C LYS A 226 -19.33 -4.06 -4.36
N ASN A 227 -20.65 -4.25 -4.31
CA ASN A 227 -21.35 -5.27 -5.10
C ASN A 227 -21.72 -4.77 -6.49
N ASN A 228 -21.60 -3.48 -6.77
CA ASN A 228 -22.04 -2.87 -8.01
C ASN A 228 -20.97 -1.99 -8.64
N ASP A 229 -20.35 -2.48 -9.69
CA ASP A 229 -19.45 -1.69 -10.52
C ASP A 229 -20.23 -1.06 -11.69
N THR A 230 -20.27 0.26 -11.73
CA THR A 230 -20.95 1.02 -12.81
C THR A 230 -20.31 0.82 -14.19
N PHE A 231 -19.11 0.22 -14.25
CA PHE A 231 -18.38 -0.11 -15.48
C PHE A 231 -18.55 -1.57 -15.91
N GLN A 232 -19.44 -2.32 -15.26
CA GLN A 232 -19.79 -3.66 -15.74
C GLN A 232 -20.31 -3.55 -17.16
N ALA A 233 -19.87 -4.44 -18.05
CA ALA A 233 -20.40 -4.50 -19.39
C ALA A 233 -21.91 -4.85 -19.31
N VAL A 234 -22.74 -3.98 -19.84
CA VAL A 234 -24.13 -4.34 -20.16
C VAL A 234 -24.02 -5.23 -21.39
N GLU A 235 -24.25 -6.53 -21.22
CA GLU A 235 -24.37 -7.48 -22.33
C GLU A 235 -25.59 -7.15 -23.17
#